data_a03afbf6724bd5d59fdb1528bff3c97d
#
_entry.id   a03afbf6724bd5d59fdb1528bff3c97d
#
_cell.length_a   1.000
_cell.length_b   1.000
_cell.length_c   1.000
_cell.angle_alpha   90.00
_cell.angle_beta   90.00
_cell.angle_gamma   90.00
#
_symmetry.space_group_name_H-M   'P 1'
#
loop_
_entity.id
_entity.type
_entity.pdbx_description
1 polymer ?
#
loop_
_entity_poly.entity_id
_entity_poly.type
_entity_poly.pdbx_seq_one_letter_code
_entity_poly.pdbx_strand_id
1 'polypeptide(L)'
;MGEFDYELPERAIAQNPAEPRDSAKLLVDLGHGQPFEHASVANLPELIVEGDVVVVNETSVIPARLQLKKATGGVVEVLLLEPIAGGWSALVRPGRRVKSGTELRSEKDPDLQVIVGDEIAEDGQRKIVVLHRDEPVANASETVRLSKAGESPLPPYIRSKAHAPGRYQTVYARTPGSVAAPTAGLHLTEGLLQQIRDKGARIEKVDLVVGIGTFRPVTVDDPADHVMHSESYKVDESAWEACQAAERVVAIGTTTVRALESAARGTLSGRTNLFLRRGSTFEIVDALMTNFHMPRSTLLMMIDAFIGTRWKDIYREALEKDYRFLSFGDAMFLHKTES
;
A
#
# COMPACT_ATOMS: atom_id res chain seq x y z
N MET A 1 -21.52 8.06 1.48
CA MET A 1 -20.19 8.35 2.04
C MET A 1 -20.19 8.82 3.50
N GLY A 2 -21.23 9.50 4.00
CA GLY A 2 -21.29 9.96 5.39
C GLY A 2 -21.17 8.85 6.46
N GLU A 3 -21.61 7.65 6.17
CA GLU A 3 -21.51 6.51 7.10
C GLU A 3 -20.07 5.99 7.31
N PHE A 4 -19.13 6.33 6.39
CA PHE A 4 -17.70 6.02 6.44
C PHE A 4 -16.87 7.23 6.86
N ASP A 5 -17.52 8.25 7.41
CA ASP A 5 -16.86 9.44 7.94
C ASP A 5 -16.67 9.33 9.45
N TYR A 6 -15.53 9.82 9.93
CA TYR A 6 -15.23 9.96 11.35
C TYR A 6 -14.20 11.07 11.54
N GLU A 7 -14.16 11.67 12.71
CA GLU A 7 -13.18 12.71 13.02
C GLU A 7 -11.81 12.07 13.28
N LEU A 8 -10.83 12.31 12.39
CA LEU A 8 -9.44 11.92 12.56
C LEU A 8 -8.62 13.13 13.01
N PRO A 9 -8.25 13.24 14.29
CA PRO A 9 -7.43 14.32 14.78
C PRO A 9 -6.04 14.30 14.14
N GLU A 10 -5.50 15.47 13.75
CA GLU A 10 -4.17 15.54 13.13
C GLU A 10 -3.07 14.93 14.02
N ARG A 11 -3.20 15.06 15.35
CA ARG A 11 -2.27 14.45 16.32
C ARG A 11 -2.23 12.92 16.27
N ALA A 12 -3.28 12.28 15.81
CA ALA A 12 -3.34 10.82 15.68
C ALA A 12 -2.64 10.32 14.42
N ILE A 13 -2.34 11.19 13.45
CA ILE A 13 -1.65 10.82 12.20
C ILE A 13 -0.15 10.64 12.48
N ALA A 14 0.33 9.40 12.44
CA ALA A 14 1.72 9.09 12.70
C ALA A 14 2.66 9.73 11.68
N GLN A 15 3.60 10.53 12.14
CA GLN A 15 4.61 11.17 11.30
C GLN A 15 5.89 10.37 11.18
N ASN A 16 6.16 9.49 12.14
CA ASN A 16 7.33 8.61 12.18
C ASN A 16 6.90 7.18 12.50
N PRO A 17 7.55 6.16 11.90
CA PRO A 17 7.28 4.77 12.23
C PRO A 17 7.66 4.43 13.67
N ALA A 18 7.08 3.37 14.23
CA ALA A 18 7.51 2.80 15.50
C ALA A 18 8.94 2.26 15.38
N GLU A 19 9.70 2.34 16.48
CA GLU A 19 11.06 1.82 16.56
C GLU A 19 11.25 1.09 17.90
N PRO A 20 11.47 -0.23 17.91
CA PRO A 20 11.52 -1.12 16.74
C PRO A 20 10.18 -1.24 16.01
N ARG A 21 10.19 -1.81 14.79
CA ARG A 21 9.00 -1.88 13.91
C ARG A 21 7.79 -2.53 14.58
N ASP A 22 8.01 -3.62 15.29
CA ASP A 22 7.04 -4.47 15.96
C ASP A 22 6.57 -3.94 17.33
N SER A 23 7.14 -2.82 17.79
CA SER A 23 6.65 -2.12 18.99
C SER A 23 5.36 -1.31 18.77
N ALA A 24 4.87 -1.22 17.52
CA ALA A 24 3.59 -0.60 17.23
C ALA A 24 2.46 -1.29 18.00
N LYS A 25 1.45 -0.54 18.44
CA LYS A 25 0.27 -1.12 19.10
C LYS A 25 -0.53 -1.99 18.11
N LEU A 26 -1.15 -3.03 18.65
CA LEU A 26 -2.06 -3.91 17.93
C LEU A 26 -3.39 -4.00 18.68
N LEU A 27 -4.47 -3.50 18.06
CA LEU A 27 -5.82 -3.73 18.52
C LEU A 27 -6.32 -5.05 17.90
N VAL A 28 -6.76 -5.98 18.75
CA VAL A 28 -7.21 -7.30 18.31
C VAL A 28 -8.73 -7.41 18.49
N ASP A 29 -9.41 -7.74 17.41
CA ASP A 29 -10.82 -8.07 17.38
C ASP A 29 -11.03 -9.52 16.94
N LEU A 30 -11.37 -10.37 17.91
CA LEU A 30 -11.63 -11.80 17.69
C LEU A 30 -13.09 -12.09 17.30
N GLY A 31 -13.90 -11.06 17.06
CA GLY A 31 -15.27 -11.20 16.59
C GLY A 31 -16.35 -10.79 17.60
N HIS A 32 -17.61 -11.05 17.21
CA HIS A 32 -18.77 -10.58 17.94
C HIS A 32 -18.83 -11.05 19.40
N GLY A 33 -19.16 -10.09 20.28
CA GLY A 33 -19.38 -10.36 21.70
C GLY A 33 -18.12 -10.42 22.56
N GLN A 34 -16.93 -10.39 21.94
CA GLN A 34 -15.67 -10.32 22.67
C GLN A 34 -15.23 -8.87 22.87
N PRO A 35 -14.64 -8.51 24.01
CA PRO A 35 -13.96 -7.21 24.16
C PRO A 35 -12.76 -7.13 23.24
N PHE A 36 -12.38 -5.91 22.88
CA PHE A 36 -11.12 -5.69 22.13
C PHE A 36 -9.93 -5.91 23.05
N GLU A 37 -8.92 -6.60 22.52
CA GLU A 37 -7.65 -6.80 23.22
C GLU A 37 -6.63 -5.77 22.72
N HIS A 38 -5.73 -5.37 23.62
CA HIS A 38 -4.67 -4.41 23.30
C HIS A 38 -3.31 -5.05 23.52
N ALA A 39 -2.55 -5.13 22.44
CA ALA A 39 -1.24 -5.77 22.39
C ALA A 39 -0.24 -4.88 21.65
N SER A 40 0.91 -5.40 21.34
CA SER A 40 1.85 -4.87 20.33
C SER A 40 1.92 -5.83 19.15
N VAL A 41 2.43 -5.36 18.01
CA VAL A 41 2.63 -6.23 16.85
C VAL A 41 3.62 -7.36 17.17
N ALA A 42 4.52 -7.17 18.13
CA ALA A 42 5.41 -8.23 18.62
C ALA A 42 4.65 -9.47 19.15
N ASN A 43 3.37 -9.30 19.58
CA ASN A 43 2.51 -10.40 20.03
C ASN A 43 1.77 -11.11 18.87
N LEU A 44 1.93 -10.67 17.62
CA LEU A 44 1.27 -11.31 16.47
C LEU A 44 1.45 -12.84 16.41
N PRO A 45 2.63 -13.43 16.74
CA PRO A 45 2.78 -14.89 16.74
C PRO A 45 1.88 -15.63 17.74
N GLU A 46 1.35 -14.94 18.76
CA GLU A 46 0.40 -15.51 19.73
C GLU A 46 -1.01 -15.68 19.13
N LEU A 47 -1.31 -14.91 18.07
CA LEU A 47 -2.57 -14.94 17.32
C LEU A 47 -2.53 -15.91 16.13
N ILE A 48 -1.35 -16.47 15.83
CA ILE A 48 -1.12 -17.40 14.75
C ILE A 48 -1.01 -18.82 15.28
N VAL A 49 -1.65 -19.76 14.61
CA VAL A 49 -1.67 -21.18 14.99
C VAL A 49 -1.06 -22.04 13.90
N GLU A 50 -0.72 -23.28 14.26
CA GLU A 50 -0.26 -24.29 13.30
C GLU A 50 -1.33 -24.50 12.21
N GLY A 51 -0.90 -24.62 10.95
CA GLY A 51 -1.80 -24.75 9.81
C GLY A 51 -2.27 -23.44 9.18
N ASP A 52 -2.03 -22.29 9.84
CA ASP A 52 -2.30 -20.99 9.22
C ASP A 52 -1.40 -20.72 8.01
N VAL A 53 -1.93 -20.00 7.04
CA VAL A 53 -1.14 -19.38 5.96
C VAL A 53 -1.19 -17.88 6.11
N VAL A 54 -0.05 -17.28 6.49
CA VAL A 54 0.13 -15.83 6.58
C VAL A 54 0.63 -15.31 5.25
N VAL A 55 -0.13 -14.43 4.61
CA VAL A 55 0.22 -13.91 3.28
C VAL A 55 0.65 -12.45 3.36
N VAL A 56 1.77 -12.12 2.72
CA VAL A 56 2.36 -10.79 2.67
C VAL A 56 2.51 -10.31 1.23
N ASN A 57 2.41 -8.99 1.01
CA ASN A 57 2.69 -8.37 -0.29
C ASN A 57 4.17 -8.01 -0.39
N GLU A 58 4.94 -8.71 -1.25
CA GLU A 58 6.39 -8.53 -1.39
C GLU A 58 6.79 -7.40 -2.36
N THR A 59 5.83 -6.61 -2.82
CA THR A 59 6.14 -5.49 -3.71
C THR A 59 7.13 -4.52 -3.07
N SER A 60 8.03 -3.96 -3.87
CA SER A 60 9.05 -3.01 -3.44
C SER A 60 8.76 -1.62 -3.99
N VAL A 61 8.90 -0.62 -3.13
CA VAL A 61 8.72 0.79 -3.51
C VAL A 61 9.91 1.23 -4.35
N ILE A 62 9.62 1.78 -5.53
CA ILE A 62 10.63 2.34 -6.43
C ILE A 62 10.95 3.80 -6.07
N PRO A 63 12.14 4.32 -6.41
CA PRO A 63 12.51 5.73 -6.21
C PRO A 63 11.80 6.61 -7.25
N ALA A 64 10.47 6.65 -7.17
CA ALA A 64 9.59 7.20 -8.20
C ALA A 64 9.47 8.73 -8.19
N ARG A 65 9.86 9.42 -7.10
CA ARG A 65 9.76 10.87 -7.00
C ARG A 65 11.06 11.51 -7.43
N LEU A 66 11.04 12.24 -8.54
CA LEU A 66 12.19 12.89 -9.14
C LEU A 66 12.03 14.41 -9.03
N GLN A 67 13.01 15.08 -8.41
CA GLN A 67 13.14 16.54 -8.44
C GLN A 67 14.11 16.93 -9.57
N LEU A 68 13.59 17.59 -10.58
CA LEU A 68 14.31 17.88 -11.83
C LEU A 68 14.28 19.36 -12.15
N LYS A 69 15.14 19.82 -13.05
CA LYS A 69 15.19 21.20 -13.54
C LYS A 69 15.04 21.28 -15.05
N LYS A 70 14.37 22.33 -15.50
CA LYS A 70 14.40 22.80 -16.89
C LYS A 70 15.72 23.48 -17.20
N ALA A 71 16.07 23.60 -18.46
CA ALA A 71 17.22 24.42 -18.91
C ALA A 71 17.14 25.87 -18.40
N THR A 72 15.91 26.41 -18.20
CA THR A 72 15.67 27.74 -17.64
C THR A 72 15.82 27.84 -16.11
N GLY A 73 16.21 26.74 -15.44
CA GLY A 73 16.38 26.68 -13.98
C GLY A 73 15.11 26.36 -13.19
N GLY A 74 13.93 26.33 -13.82
CA GLY A 74 12.66 26.05 -13.13
C GLY A 74 12.60 24.61 -12.62
N VAL A 75 12.26 24.43 -11.34
CA VAL A 75 12.10 23.11 -10.68
C VAL A 75 10.80 22.44 -11.12
N VAL A 76 10.89 21.15 -11.39
CA VAL A 76 9.76 20.29 -11.77
C VAL A 76 9.84 18.98 -10.98
N GLU A 77 8.77 18.63 -10.32
CA GLU A 77 8.60 17.31 -9.71
C GLU A 77 7.96 16.38 -10.75
N VAL A 78 8.55 15.21 -10.96
CA VAL A 78 7.98 14.11 -11.72
C VAL A 78 7.79 12.93 -10.77
N LEU A 79 6.56 12.41 -10.71
CA LEU A 79 6.22 11.21 -9.96
C LEU A 79 5.85 10.11 -10.94
N LEU A 80 6.74 9.14 -11.10
CA LEU A 80 6.51 7.93 -11.89
C LEU A 80 5.37 7.13 -11.28
N LEU A 81 4.49 6.57 -12.09
CA LEU A 81 3.35 5.75 -11.65
C LEU A 81 3.51 4.29 -12.08
N GLU A 82 3.46 4.05 -13.36
CA GLU A 82 3.62 2.71 -13.92
C GLU A 82 4.30 2.75 -15.30
N PRO A 83 5.04 1.70 -15.68
CA PRO A 83 5.56 1.56 -17.03
C PRO A 83 4.42 1.40 -18.03
N ILE A 84 4.54 2.10 -19.16
CA ILE A 84 3.64 1.99 -20.32
C ILE A 84 4.44 1.82 -21.59
N ALA A 85 3.79 1.53 -22.71
CA ALA A 85 4.47 1.38 -23.99
C ALA A 85 5.29 2.64 -24.35
N GLY A 86 6.61 2.48 -24.42
CA GLY A 86 7.58 3.52 -24.75
C GLY A 86 7.78 4.59 -23.67
N GLY A 87 7.64 4.25 -22.40
CA GLY A 87 7.95 5.14 -21.28
C GLY A 87 7.17 4.84 -20.00
N TRP A 88 6.82 5.89 -19.30
CA TRP A 88 6.10 5.84 -18.01
C TRP A 88 4.85 6.72 -18.03
N SER A 89 3.81 6.29 -17.36
CA SER A 89 2.78 7.19 -16.87
C SER A 89 3.31 7.91 -15.63
N ALA A 90 3.12 9.23 -15.57
CA ALA A 90 3.62 10.04 -14.46
C ALA A 90 2.77 11.28 -14.20
N LEU A 91 2.81 11.77 -12.95
CA LEU A 91 2.33 13.10 -12.61
C LEU A 91 3.48 14.10 -12.67
N VAL A 92 3.21 15.29 -13.21
CA VAL A 92 4.19 16.37 -13.39
C VAL A 92 3.71 17.62 -12.69
N ARG A 93 4.54 18.20 -11.81
CA ARG A 93 4.21 19.44 -11.07
C ARG A 93 5.32 20.48 -11.23
N PRO A 94 4.96 21.74 -11.61
CA PRO A 94 3.64 22.25 -11.98
C PRO A 94 3.23 21.81 -13.40
N GLY A 95 2.08 21.10 -13.55
CA GLY A 95 1.66 20.50 -14.84
C GLY A 95 1.49 21.52 -15.97
N ARG A 96 0.71 22.62 -15.73
CA ARG A 96 0.38 23.64 -16.73
C ARG A 96 1.59 24.39 -17.29
N ARG A 97 2.74 24.41 -16.60
CA ARG A 97 3.95 25.13 -16.98
C ARG A 97 5.00 24.25 -17.65
N VAL A 98 4.71 22.98 -17.86
CA VAL A 98 5.61 22.02 -18.50
C VAL A 98 4.92 21.52 -19.76
N LYS A 99 5.46 21.91 -20.92
CA LYS A 99 4.91 21.53 -22.24
C LYS A 99 5.44 20.14 -22.66
N SER A 100 4.71 19.48 -23.55
CA SER A 100 5.20 18.31 -24.26
C SER A 100 6.51 18.63 -24.96
N GLY A 101 7.47 17.71 -25.00
CA GLY A 101 8.82 17.91 -25.50
C GLY A 101 9.78 18.58 -24.51
N THR A 102 9.32 18.99 -23.31
CA THR A 102 10.23 19.60 -22.32
C THR A 102 11.23 18.57 -21.82
N GLU A 103 12.51 18.88 -21.91
CA GLU A 103 13.60 18.12 -21.30
C GLU A 103 13.87 18.62 -19.88
N LEU A 104 14.02 17.68 -18.98
CA LEU A 104 14.30 17.90 -17.56
C LEU A 104 15.58 17.13 -17.19
N ARG A 105 16.42 17.71 -16.34
CA ARG A 105 17.66 17.09 -15.87
C ARG A 105 17.72 17.07 -14.34
N SER A 106 18.38 16.07 -13.80
CA SER A 106 18.63 15.96 -12.37
C SER A 106 19.92 16.70 -11.99
N GLU A 107 19.89 17.45 -10.90
CA GLU A 107 21.13 18.01 -10.31
C GLU A 107 21.87 16.97 -9.47
N LYS A 108 21.14 16.02 -8.86
CA LYS A 108 21.72 14.95 -8.04
C LYS A 108 22.40 13.88 -8.89
N ASP A 109 21.95 13.71 -10.13
CA ASP A 109 22.46 12.72 -11.09
C ASP A 109 22.50 13.31 -12.50
N PRO A 110 23.66 13.80 -12.96
CA PRO A 110 23.79 14.40 -14.30
C PRO A 110 23.47 13.45 -15.46
N ASP A 111 23.57 12.14 -15.23
CA ASP A 111 23.28 11.10 -16.22
C ASP A 111 21.76 10.88 -16.42
N LEU A 112 20.92 11.48 -15.54
CA LEU A 112 19.45 11.32 -15.59
C LEU A 112 18.80 12.47 -16.34
N GLN A 113 18.07 12.12 -17.40
CA GLN A 113 17.23 12.99 -18.20
C GLN A 113 15.80 12.46 -18.26
N VAL A 114 14.84 13.35 -18.26
CA VAL A 114 13.42 13.04 -18.43
C VAL A 114 12.84 13.92 -19.53
N ILE A 115 12.16 13.30 -20.49
CA ILE A 115 11.43 13.97 -21.55
C ILE A 115 9.94 13.86 -21.26
N VAL A 116 9.28 15.00 -21.15
CA VAL A 116 7.85 15.08 -20.84
C VAL A 116 7.05 15.01 -22.14
N GLY A 117 6.17 14.04 -22.26
CA GLY A 117 5.26 13.87 -23.39
C GLY A 117 3.86 14.46 -23.14
N ASP A 118 2.89 13.96 -23.88
CA ASP A 118 1.49 14.43 -23.83
C ASP A 118 0.73 13.91 -22.61
N GLU A 119 -0.40 14.53 -22.32
CA GLU A 119 -1.38 14.03 -21.36
C GLU A 119 -2.02 12.75 -21.92
N ILE A 120 -2.17 11.74 -21.05
CA ILE A 120 -2.67 10.41 -21.40
C ILE A 120 -3.93 10.02 -20.63
N ALA A 121 -4.33 10.84 -19.62
CA ALA A 121 -5.51 10.62 -18.82
C ALA A 121 -6.09 11.95 -18.31
N GLU A 122 -7.39 11.96 -18.01
CA GLU A 122 -8.13 13.15 -17.54
C GLU A 122 -7.66 13.67 -16.17
N ASP A 123 -7.03 12.82 -15.35
CA ASP A 123 -6.46 13.19 -14.05
C ASP A 123 -5.08 13.90 -14.15
N GLY A 124 -4.66 14.27 -15.38
CA GLY A 124 -3.43 14.99 -15.65
C GLY A 124 -2.18 14.09 -15.68
N GLN A 125 -2.34 12.79 -15.81
CA GLN A 125 -1.22 11.89 -16.06
C GLN A 125 -0.61 12.16 -17.45
N ARG A 126 0.70 12.07 -17.51
CA ARG A 126 1.47 12.32 -18.73
C ARG A 126 2.37 11.15 -19.07
N LYS A 127 2.53 10.89 -20.36
CA LYS A 127 3.59 10.00 -20.81
C LYS A 127 4.93 10.71 -20.65
N ILE A 128 5.90 10.01 -20.08
CA ILE A 128 7.29 10.50 -20.01
C ILE A 128 8.26 9.42 -20.44
N VAL A 129 9.40 9.85 -20.97
CA VAL A 129 10.54 8.99 -21.24
C VAL A 129 11.62 9.33 -20.23
N VAL A 130 12.11 8.32 -19.53
CA VAL A 130 13.21 8.43 -18.56
C VAL A 130 14.45 7.83 -19.20
N LEU A 131 15.53 8.59 -19.27
CA LEU A 131 16.82 8.16 -19.80
C LEU A 131 17.88 8.25 -18.71
N HIS A 132 18.72 7.26 -18.60
CA HIS A 132 19.90 7.27 -17.74
C HIS A 132 21.10 6.82 -18.58
N ARG A 133 22.10 7.70 -18.76
CA ARG A 133 23.21 7.53 -19.69
C ARG A 133 22.72 7.25 -21.12
N ASP A 134 21.75 8.04 -21.56
CA ASP A 134 21.09 7.96 -22.88
C ASP A 134 20.33 6.64 -23.13
N GLU A 135 20.26 5.72 -22.16
CA GLU A 135 19.50 4.48 -22.24
C GLU A 135 18.15 4.61 -21.53
N PRO A 136 17.05 4.10 -22.13
CA PRO A 136 15.75 4.12 -21.49
C PRO A 136 15.73 3.35 -20.16
N VAL A 137 15.03 3.92 -19.16
CA VAL A 137 14.56 3.21 -17.96
C VAL A 137 13.12 2.82 -18.26
N ALA A 138 12.94 1.64 -18.85
CA ALA A 138 11.68 1.25 -19.48
C ALA A 138 10.74 0.47 -18.54
N ASN A 139 11.26 -0.09 -17.45
CA ASN A 139 10.49 -0.93 -16.56
C ASN A 139 10.90 -0.73 -15.07
N ALA A 140 10.11 -1.30 -14.18
CA ALA A 140 10.30 -1.12 -12.75
C ALA A 140 11.63 -1.68 -12.22
N SER A 141 12.13 -2.78 -12.77
CA SER A 141 13.42 -3.37 -12.34
C SER A 141 14.61 -2.47 -12.66
N GLU A 142 14.51 -1.67 -13.70
CA GLU A 142 15.57 -0.72 -14.09
C GLU A 142 15.58 0.56 -13.25
N THR A 143 14.53 0.80 -12.44
CA THR A 143 14.44 2.01 -11.59
C THR A 143 15.53 2.08 -10.51
N VAL A 144 16.25 0.99 -10.26
CA VAL A 144 17.45 1.01 -9.42
C VAL A 144 18.46 2.05 -9.92
N ARG A 145 18.51 2.33 -11.24
CA ARG A 145 19.33 3.35 -11.86
C ARG A 145 18.94 4.78 -11.45
N LEU A 146 17.74 4.95 -10.89
CA LEU A 146 17.22 6.23 -10.39
C LEU A 146 17.56 6.50 -8.93
N SER A 147 18.15 5.55 -8.22
CA SER A 147 18.35 5.59 -6.75
C SER A 147 19.15 6.82 -6.27
N LYS A 148 20.01 7.38 -7.12
CA LYS A 148 20.80 8.57 -6.78
C LYS A 148 19.98 9.87 -6.82
N ALA A 149 18.99 9.95 -7.69
CA ALA A 149 18.18 11.15 -7.91
C ALA A 149 16.76 11.03 -7.38
N GLY A 150 16.23 9.81 -7.35
CA GLY A 150 14.86 9.51 -6.96
C GLY A 150 14.71 9.27 -5.46
N GLU A 151 13.53 9.60 -4.97
CA GLU A 151 13.12 9.37 -3.59
C GLU A 151 11.88 8.48 -3.58
N SER A 152 11.73 7.64 -2.53
CA SER A 152 10.49 6.90 -2.30
C SER A 152 9.35 7.87 -2.04
N PRO A 153 8.23 7.80 -2.77
CA PRO A 153 7.12 8.71 -2.56
C PRO A 153 6.41 8.38 -1.24
N LEU A 154 6.45 9.27 -0.29
CA LEU A 154 5.65 9.17 0.93
C LEU A 154 4.23 9.69 0.68
N PRO A 155 3.23 9.15 1.39
CA PRO A 155 1.88 9.70 1.38
C PRO A 155 1.85 11.18 1.80
N PRO A 156 0.92 12.00 1.28
CA PRO A 156 0.94 13.45 1.47
C PRO A 156 0.71 13.91 2.92
N TYR A 157 0.15 13.05 3.78
CA TYR A 157 -0.06 13.32 5.20
C TYR A 157 1.20 13.09 6.05
N ILE A 158 2.24 12.46 5.52
CA ILE A 158 3.55 12.33 6.17
C ILE A 158 4.39 13.51 5.73
N ARG A 159 4.61 14.43 6.67
CA ARG A 159 5.40 15.67 6.46
C ARG A 159 6.81 15.56 7.02
N SER A 160 7.02 14.64 7.98
CA SER A 160 8.33 14.39 8.58
C SER A 160 9.28 13.75 7.57
N LYS A 161 10.53 14.22 7.55
CA LYS A 161 11.66 13.60 6.81
C LYS A 161 12.66 12.93 7.75
N ALA A 162 12.34 12.84 9.03
CA ALA A 162 13.25 12.40 10.09
C ALA A 162 13.41 10.88 10.22
N HIS A 163 12.82 10.10 9.31
CA HIS A 163 12.94 8.64 9.32
C HIS A 163 14.14 8.16 8.51
N ALA A 164 14.76 7.07 8.94
CA ALA A 164 15.90 6.49 8.26
C ALA A 164 15.56 6.05 6.83
N PRO A 165 16.46 6.18 5.86
CA PRO A 165 16.30 5.62 4.54
C PRO A 165 15.91 4.13 4.61
N GLY A 166 14.97 3.70 3.77
CA GLY A 166 14.49 2.32 3.75
C GLY A 166 13.42 1.97 4.80
N ARG A 167 13.05 2.90 5.73
CA ARG A 167 11.94 2.64 6.68
C ARG A 167 10.58 2.55 6.00
N TYR A 168 10.41 3.10 4.80
CA TYR A 168 9.21 2.96 3.97
C TYR A 168 9.32 1.76 3.00
N GLN A 169 9.92 0.66 3.49
CA GLN A 169 10.09 -0.61 2.78
C GLN A 169 9.90 -1.76 3.76
N THR A 170 9.22 -2.83 3.35
CA THR A 170 9.11 -4.04 4.17
C THR A 170 10.43 -4.81 4.19
N VAL A 171 10.66 -5.63 5.21
CA VAL A 171 11.89 -6.44 5.33
C VAL A 171 11.95 -7.54 4.26
N TYR A 172 10.82 -7.92 3.71
CA TYR A 172 10.68 -8.96 2.67
C TYR A 172 10.40 -8.39 1.27
N ALA A 173 10.51 -7.09 1.07
CA ALA A 173 10.31 -6.45 -0.23
C ALA A 173 11.28 -7.01 -1.27
N ARG A 174 10.75 -7.41 -2.45
CA ARG A 174 11.52 -8.08 -3.49
C ARG A 174 11.25 -7.54 -4.88
N THR A 175 9.97 -7.48 -5.28
CA THR A 175 9.55 -7.14 -6.65
C THR A 175 9.38 -5.64 -6.82
N PRO A 176 10.26 -4.92 -7.54
CA PRO A 176 10.10 -3.48 -7.78
C PRO A 176 8.86 -3.18 -8.61
N GLY A 177 8.13 -2.13 -8.26
CA GLY A 177 6.95 -1.73 -9.03
C GLY A 177 6.07 -0.69 -8.38
N SER A 178 6.00 -0.72 -7.06
CA SER A 178 5.05 0.12 -6.32
C SER A 178 5.53 1.55 -6.10
N VAL A 179 4.60 2.49 -6.16
CA VAL A 179 4.80 3.89 -5.71
C VAL A 179 4.48 4.07 -4.24
N ALA A 180 3.88 3.07 -3.60
CA ALA A 180 3.60 3.09 -2.17
C ALA A 180 3.90 1.73 -1.53
N ALA A 181 4.35 1.74 -0.27
CA ALA A 181 4.60 0.51 0.47
C ALA A 181 3.29 -0.18 0.91
N PRO A 182 3.27 -1.52 1.02
CA PRO A 182 2.22 -2.25 1.73
C PRO A 182 2.40 -2.02 3.24
N THR A 183 1.81 -0.91 3.74
CA THR A 183 2.20 -0.29 5.01
C THR A 183 1.96 -1.15 6.24
N ALA A 184 0.97 -2.05 6.24
CA ALA A 184 0.79 -3.02 7.32
C ALA A 184 2.01 -3.95 7.49
N GLY A 185 2.68 -4.27 6.39
CA GLY A 185 3.91 -5.07 6.41
C GLY A 185 5.14 -4.36 6.98
N LEU A 186 5.10 -3.02 7.11
CA LEU A 186 6.20 -2.24 7.71
C LEU A 186 6.43 -2.57 9.18
N HIS A 187 5.44 -3.13 9.86
CA HIS A 187 5.52 -3.56 11.25
C HIS A 187 6.33 -4.86 11.43
N LEU A 188 6.39 -5.68 10.40
CA LEU A 188 7.03 -6.98 10.50
C LEU A 188 8.57 -6.87 10.51
N THR A 189 9.20 -7.71 11.32
CA THR A 189 10.64 -7.92 11.37
C THR A 189 10.97 -9.33 10.92
N GLU A 190 12.22 -9.60 10.51
CA GLU A 190 12.66 -10.97 10.17
C GLU A 190 12.49 -11.92 11.37
N GLY A 191 12.76 -11.41 12.60
CA GLY A 191 12.59 -12.17 13.82
C GLY A 191 11.13 -12.57 14.05
N LEU A 192 10.19 -11.63 13.81
CA LEU A 192 8.75 -11.90 13.94
C LEU A 192 8.27 -12.92 12.90
N LEU A 193 8.73 -12.79 11.65
CA LEU A 193 8.43 -13.76 10.59
C LEU A 193 8.97 -15.16 10.94
N GLN A 194 10.14 -15.25 11.57
CA GLN A 194 10.67 -16.52 12.00
C GLN A 194 9.83 -17.13 13.14
N GLN A 195 9.43 -16.33 14.13
CA GLN A 195 8.53 -16.80 15.21
C GLN A 195 7.19 -17.33 14.67
N ILE A 196 6.63 -16.69 13.63
CA ILE A 196 5.42 -17.18 12.96
C ILE A 196 5.66 -18.55 12.33
N ARG A 197 6.80 -18.77 11.65
CA ARG A 197 7.15 -20.08 11.09
C ARG A 197 7.35 -21.13 12.18
N ASP A 198 7.95 -20.75 13.30
CA ASP A 198 8.21 -21.64 14.44
C ASP A 198 6.90 -22.10 15.13
N LYS A 199 5.80 -21.38 14.91
CA LYS A 199 4.44 -21.81 15.31
C LYS A 199 3.82 -22.87 14.38
N GLY A 200 4.49 -23.25 13.27
CA GLY A 200 3.98 -24.17 12.28
C GLY A 200 3.14 -23.52 11.18
N ALA A 201 3.07 -22.19 11.15
CA ALA A 201 2.39 -21.46 10.08
C ALA A 201 3.30 -21.28 8.85
N ARG A 202 2.69 -21.25 7.67
CA ARG A 202 3.39 -20.93 6.42
C ARG A 202 3.33 -19.43 6.16
N ILE A 203 4.40 -18.89 5.55
CA ILE A 203 4.41 -17.52 5.07
C ILE A 203 4.51 -17.55 3.55
N GLU A 204 3.44 -17.12 2.90
CA GLU A 204 3.34 -17.02 1.45
C GLU A 204 3.38 -15.56 1.00
N LYS A 205 3.69 -15.37 -0.26
CA LYS A 205 3.90 -14.04 -0.83
C LYS A 205 3.02 -13.83 -2.05
N VAL A 206 2.52 -12.62 -2.15
CA VAL A 206 1.83 -12.11 -3.35
C VAL A 206 2.51 -10.84 -3.81
N ASP A 207 2.30 -10.45 -5.04
CA ASP A 207 2.71 -9.16 -5.58
C ASP A 207 1.47 -8.37 -6.01
N LEU A 208 1.26 -7.21 -5.44
CA LEU A 208 0.29 -6.22 -5.90
C LEU A 208 0.99 -4.87 -5.94
N VAL A 209 1.06 -4.29 -7.12
CA VAL A 209 1.67 -2.99 -7.37
C VAL A 209 0.74 -1.89 -6.87
N VAL A 210 1.14 -1.24 -5.78
CA VAL A 210 0.33 -0.22 -5.10
C VAL A 210 0.49 1.12 -5.80
N GLY A 211 -0.61 1.63 -6.35
CA GLY A 211 -0.69 2.96 -6.94
C GLY A 211 -0.99 4.06 -5.91
N ILE A 212 -0.84 5.32 -6.32
CA ILE A 212 -1.15 6.49 -5.45
C ILE A 212 -2.64 6.66 -5.16
N GLY A 213 -3.51 6.03 -5.96
CA GLY A 213 -4.96 6.08 -5.75
C GLY A 213 -5.41 5.54 -4.40
N THR A 214 -4.67 4.60 -3.84
CA THR A 214 -4.95 3.98 -2.52
C THR A 214 -4.99 5.00 -1.36
N PHE A 215 -4.31 6.14 -1.50
CA PHE A 215 -4.27 7.18 -0.46
C PHE A 215 -5.20 8.37 -0.74
N ARG A 216 -6.05 8.30 -1.78
CA ARG A 216 -7.00 9.37 -2.09
C ARG A 216 -8.35 9.08 -1.43
N PRO A 217 -8.96 10.06 -0.75
CA PRO A 217 -10.34 9.94 -0.30
C PRO A 217 -11.28 9.77 -1.49
N VAL A 218 -12.36 9.04 -1.27
CA VAL A 218 -13.46 8.94 -2.23
C VAL A 218 -14.22 10.27 -2.24
N THR A 219 -14.37 10.86 -3.41
CA THR A 219 -14.98 12.19 -3.59
C THR A 219 -16.45 12.13 -4.00
N VAL A 220 -16.92 10.98 -4.48
CA VAL A 220 -18.34 10.77 -4.85
C VAL A 220 -19.20 10.55 -3.62
N ASP A 221 -20.48 10.88 -3.70
CA ASP A 221 -21.42 10.74 -2.58
C ASP A 221 -21.90 9.29 -2.41
N ASP A 222 -22.14 8.59 -3.51
CA ASP A 222 -22.45 7.15 -3.50
C ASP A 222 -21.18 6.33 -3.78
N PRO A 223 -20.79 5.41 -2.89
CA PRO A 223 -19.69 4.48 -3.15
C PRO A 223 -19.84 3.68 -4.46
N ALA A 224 -21.09 3.48 -4.94
CA ALA A 224 -21.34 2.76 -6.18
C ALA A 224 -20.77 3.47 -7.42
N ASP A 225 -20.67 4.81 -7.36
CA ASP A 225 -20.17 5.64 -8.45
C ASP A 225 -18.63 5.76 -8.44
N HIS A 226 -17.98 5.20 -7.42
CA HIS A 226 -16.51 5.27 -7.33
C HIS A 226 -15.84 4.32 -8.31
N VAL A 227 -15.01 4.87 -9.17
CA VAL A 227 -14.19 4.09 -10.11
C VAL A 227 -12.87 3.73 -9.46
N MET A 228 -12.69 2.44 -9.17
CA MET A 228 -11.42 1.93 -8.62
C MET A 228 -10.30 2.01 -9.65
N HIS A 229 -9.15 2.49 -9.21
CA HIS A 229 -7.93 2.39 -10.01
C HIS A 229 -7.54 0.93 -10.21
N SER A 230 -7.13 0.61 -11.44
CA SER A 230 -6.66 -0.72 -11.79
C SER A 230 -5.21 -0.90 -11.35
N GLU A 231 -4.92 -1.96 -10.61
CA GLU A 231 -3.59 -2.31 -10.11
C GLU A 231 -3.18 -3.70 -10.62
N SER A 232 -1.90 -3.86 -10.96
CA SER A 232 -1.36 -5.16 -11.37
C SER A 232 -1.15 -6.04 -10.14
N TYR A 233 -1.51 -7.33 -10.26
CA TYR A 233 -1.26 -8.30 -9.20
C TYR A 233 -0.79 -9.64 -9.75
N LYS A 234 -0.12 -10.40 -8.89
CA LYS A 234 0.29 -11.77 -9.15
C LYS A 234 0.28 -12.56 -7.84
N VAL A 235 -0.28 -13.76 -7.91
CA VAL A 235 -0.22 -14.80 -6.88
C VAL A 235 0.45 -16.00 -7.54
N ASP A 236 1.56 -16.48 -6.99
CA ASP A 236 2.20 -17.69 -7.52
C ASP A 236 1.33 -18.91 -7.22
N GLU A 237 1.33 -19.91 -8.12
CA GLU A 237 0.49 -21.10 -8.03
C GLU A 237 0.69 -21.84 -6.70
N SER A 238 1.94 -21.97 -6.24
CA SER A 238 2.26 -22.61 -4.95
C SER A 238 1.68 -21.84 -3.74
N ALA A 239 1.67 -20.51 -3.80
CA ALA A 239 1.06 -19.68 -2.76
C ALA A 239 -0.47 -19.80 -2.77
N TRP A 240 -1.05 -19.88 -3.97
CA TRP A 240 -2.49 -20.09 -4.13
C TRP A 240 -2.93 -21.46 -3.60
N GLU A 241 -2.24 -22.55 -3.99
CA GLU A 241 -2.49 -23.90 -3.48
C GLU A 241 -2.38 -23.97 -1.95
N ALA A 242 -1.37 -23.28 -1.39
CA ALA A 242 -1.22 -23.20 0.06
C ALA A 242 -2.42 -22.52 0.73
N CYS A 243 -2.90 -21.40 0.16
CA CYS A 243 -4.08 -20.70 0.68
C CYS A 243 -5.36 -21.55 0.58
N GLN A 244 -5.53 -22.30 -0.51
CA GLN A 244 -6.69 -23.20 -0.69
C GLN A 244 -6.70 -24.39 0.27
N ALA A 245 -5.51 -24.86 0.69
CA ALA A 245 -5.34 -25.97 1.61
C ALA A 245 -5.30 -25.54 3.09
N ALA A 246 -5.22 -24.25 3.38
CA ALA A 246 -5.11 -23.72 4.72
C ALA A 246 -6.43 -23.86 5.51
N GLU A 247 -6.32 -24.08 6.82
CA GLU A 247 -7.47 -23.96 7.72
C GLU A 247 -7.89 -22.51 7.92
N ARG A 248 -6.91 -21.59 7.87
CA ARG A 248 -7.14 -20.14 7.99
C ARG A 248 -6.09 -19.36 7.19
N VAL A 249 -6.55 -18.40 6.40
CA VAL A 249 -5.69 -17.47 5.65
C VAL A 249 -5.67 -16.11 6.33
N VAL A 250 -4.48 -15.69 6.76
CA VAL A 250 -4.22 -14.42 7.43
C VAL A 250 -3.54 -13.46 6.47
N ALA A 251 -4.25 -12.43 6.02
CA ALA A 251 -3.69 -11.42 5.14
C ALA A 251 -3.00 -10.29 5.92
N ILE A 252 -1.79 -9.91 5.52
CA ILE A 252 -1.10 -8.74 6.04
C ILE A 252 -1.26 -7.59 5.04
N GLY A 253 -2.18 -6.69 5.38
CA GLY A 253 -2.53 -5.50 4.59
C GLY A 253 -3.65 -5.69 3.59
N THR A 254 -4.38 -4.61 3.34
CA THR A 254 -5.51 -4.55 2.41
C THR A 254 -5.12 -4.84 0.96
N THR A 255 -3.87 -4.59 0.58
CA THR A 255 -3.34 -4.93 -0.75
C THR A 255 -3.22 -6.45 -0.93
N THR A 256 -2.83 -7.17 0.12
CA THR A 256 -2.81 -8.64 0.14
C THR A 256 -4.20 -9.21 -0.01
N VAL A 257 -5.19 -8.66 0.73
CA VAL A 257 -6.61 -9.03 0.57
C VAL A 257 -7.05 -8.86 -0.88
N ARG A 258 -6.77 -7.69 -1.49
CA ARG A 258 -7.18 -7.45 -2.89
C ARG A 258 -6.53 -8.41 -3.88
N ALA A 259 -5.26 -8.77 -3.70
CA ALA A 259 -4.58 -9.75 -4.55
C ALA A 259 -5.24 -11.13 -4.45
N LEU A 260 -5.42 -11.64 -3.22
CA LEU A 260 -6.01 -12.95 -2.96
C LEU A 260 -7.47 -13.02 -3.42
N GLU A 261 -8.28 -12.03 -3.08
CA GLU A 261 -9.69 -11.98 -3.46
C GLU A 261 -9.90 -11.77 -4.97
N SER A 262 -8.94 -11.14 -5.66
CA SER A 262 -8.94 -11.07 -7.13
C SER A 262 -8.58 -12.41 -7.76
N ALA A 263 -7.60 -13.12 -7.19
CA ALA A 263 -7.23 -14.47 -7.63
C ALA A 263 -8.38 -15.45 -7.47
N ALA A 264 -9.12 -15.38 -6.36
CA ALA A 264 -10.31 -16.23 -6.11
C ALA A 264 -11.42 -16.04 -7.16
N ARG A 265 -11.54 -14.85 -7.75
CA ARG A 265 -12.59 -14.49 -8.72
C ARG A 265 -12.18 -14.60 -10.19
N GLY A 266 -10.93 -14.94 -10.47
CA GLY A 266 -10.46 -14.93 -11.85
C GLY A 266 -9.18 -15.71 -12.08
N THR A 267 -8.12 -14.99 -12.38
CA THR A 267 -6.79 -15.56 -12.66
C THR A 267 -5.81 -15.24 -11.56
N LEU A 268 -4.73 -16.02 -11.47
CA LEU A 268 -3.68 -15.79 -10.47
C LEU A 268 -2.81 -14.56 -10.75
N SER A 269 -2.97 -13.95 -11.91
CA SER A 269 -2.26 -12.72 -12.27
C SER A 269 -3.05 -11.89 -13.26
N GLY A 270 -2.84 -10.60 -13.24
CA GLY A 270 -3.52 -9.66 -14.14
C GLY A 270 -3.64 -8.26 -13.56
N ARG A 271 -4.69 -7.58 -13.95
CA ARG A 271 -5.06 -6.28 -13.38
C ARG A 271 -6.37 -6.40 -12.63
N THR A 272 -6.44 -5.77 -11.46
CA THR A 272 -7.63 -5.77 -10.62
C THR A 272 -8.12 -4.36 -10.33
N ASN A 273 -9.41 -4.16 -10.51
CA ASN A 273 -10.17 -3.02 -10.01
C ASN A 273 -11.17 -3.44 -8.93
N LEU A 274 -10.90 -4.55 -8.25
CA LEU A 274 -11.76 -5.11 -7.22
C LEU A 274 -12.02 -4.09 -6.11
N PHE A 275 -13.29 -3.77 -5.92
CA PHE A 275 -13.79 -2.89 -4.89
C PHE A 275 -14.59 -3.68 -3.86
N LEU A 276 -13.93 -4.03 -2.77
CA LEU A 276 -14.57 -4.72 -1.65
C LEU A 276 -15.30 -3.69 -0.77
N ARG A 277 -16.61 -3.87 -0.66
CA ARG A 277 -17.52 -2.98 0.08
C ARG A 277 -18.66 -3.81 0.67
N ARG A 278 -19.50 -3.22 1.48
CA ARG A 278 -20.66 -3.90 2.09
C ARG A 278 -21.44 -4.73 1.06
N GLY A 279 -21.68 -5.99 1.39
CA GLY A 279 -22.27 -6.99 0.51
C GLY A 279 -21.27 -7.74 -0.37
N SER A 280 -19.96 -7.42 -0.30
CA SER A 280 -18.94 -8.26 -0.89
C SER A 280 -18.67 -9.49 -0.02
N THR A 281 -18.46 -10.64 -0.66
CA THR A 281 -17.98 -11.85 0.00
C THR A 281 -16.45 -11.86 0.02
N PHE A 282 -15.86 -12.46 1.06
CA PHE A 282 -14.44 -12.77 1.12
C PHE A 282 -14.31 -14.29 1.02
N GLU A 283 -13.70 -14.73 -0.07
CA GLU A 283 -13.70 -16.14 -0.45
C GLU A 283 -12.51 -16.91 0.10
N ILE A 284 -11.41 -16.20 0.35
CA ILE A 284 -10.15 -16.84 0.75
C ILE A 284 -9.55 -16.26 2.03
N VAL A 285 -9.84 -15.00 2.38
CA VAL A 285 -9.24 -14.34 3.55
C VAL A 285 -10.15 -14.50 4.76
N ASP A 286 -9.60 -15.01 5.87
CA ASP A 286 -10.32 -15.27 7.14
C ASP A 286 -9.93 -14.28 8.23
N ALA A 287 -8.66 -13.79 8.22
CA ALA A 287 -8.18 -12.79 9.16
C ALA A 287 -7.32 -11.74 8.45
N LEU A 288 -7.33 -10.53 8.97
CA LEU A 288 -6.64 -9.38 8.39
C LEU A 288 -5.89 -8.59 9.45
N MET A 289 -4.57 -8.44 9.28
CA MET A 289 -3.81 -7.41 9.98
C MET A 289 -3.64 -6.20 9.08
N THR A 290 -4.04 -5.01 9.53
CA THR A 290 -3.90 -3.78 8.74
C THR A 290 -3.78 -2.53 9.62
N ASN A 291 -3.37 -1.39 9.02
CA ASN A 291 -3.36 -0.09 9.70
C ASN A 291 -4.79 0.45 9.87
N PHE A 292 -4.93 1.49 10.70
CA PHE A 292 -6.13 2.34 10.72
C PHE A 292 -6.15 3.26 9.49
N HIS A 293 -7.28 3.34 8.82
CA HIS A 293 -7.43 4.01 7.51
C HIS A 293 -8.07 5.40 7.62
N MET A 294 -7.89 6.20 6.58
CA MET A 294 -8.51 7.52 6.46
C MET A 294 -10.04 7.43 6.42
N PRO A 295 -10.75 8.43 6.96
CA PRO A 295 -12.19 8.56 6.74
C PRO A 295 -12.48 8.64 5.23
N ARG A 296 -13.64 8.18 4.82
CA ARG A 296 -14.16 8.22 3.45
C ARG A 296 -13.22 7.55 2.43
N SER A 297 -12.50 6.49 2.83
CA SER A 297 -11.59 5.75 1.94
C SER A 297 -12.15 4.39 1.54
N THR A 298 -11.74 3.91 0.37
CA THR A 298 -12.06 2.55 -0.10
C THR A 298 -11.54 1.47 0.85
N LEU A 299 -10.45 1.76 1.57
CA LEU A 299 -9.88 0.86 2.56
C LEU A 299 -10.78 0.72 3.78
N LEU A 300 -11.36 1.82 4.27
CA LEU A 300 -12.34 1.77 5.36
C LEU A 300 -13.61 1.02 4.94
N MET A 301 -14.04 1.17 3.69
CA MET A 301 -15.17 0.40 3.15
C MET A 301 -14.88 -1.11 3.08
N MET A 302 -13.64 -1.49 2.78
CA MET A 302 -13.21 -2.89 2.85
C MET A 302 -13.28 -3.42 4.28
N ILE A 303 -12.86 -2.64 5.28
CA ILE A 303 -12.98 -3.03 6.69
C ILE A 303 -14.44 -3.18 7.08
N ASP A 304 -15.32 -2.25 6.69
CA ASP A 304 -16.77 -2.37 6.91
C ASP A 304 -17.36 -3.62 6.24
N ALA A 305 -16.88 -3.98 5.07
CA ALA A 305 -17.30 -5.23 4.40
C ALA A 305 -16.80 -6.48 5.14
N PHE A 306 -15.64 -6.41 5.80
CA PHE A 306 -14.98 -7.53 6.46
C PHE A 306 -15.55 -7.83 7.85
N ILE A 307 -15.83 -6.78 8.66
CA ILE A 307 -16.26 -6.91 10.06
C ILE A 307 -17.58 -6.18 10.37
N GLY A 308 -18.30 -5.71 9.35
CA GLY A 308 -19.53 -4.92 9.55
C GLY A 308 -19.26 -3.58 10.23
N THR A 309 -20.30 -3.02 10.84
CA THR A 309 -20.22 -1.69 11.50
C THR A 309 -19.38 -1.66 12.77
N ARG A 310 -18.88 -2.82 13.24
CA ARG A 310 -18.02 -2.94 14.42
C ARG A 310 -16.73 -2.12 14.30
N TRP A 311 -16.29 -1.80 13.08
CA TRP A 311 -15.16 -0.90 12.86
C TRP A 311 -15.34 0.46 13.54
N LYS A 312 -16.58 0.96 13.71
CA LYS A 312 -16.86 2.25 14.37
C LYS A 312 -16.45 2.23 15.85
N ASP A 313 -16.71 1.13 16.53
CA ASP A 313 -16.32 0.93 17.92
C ASP A 313 -14.80 0.79 18.04
N ILE A 314 -14.17 0.01 17.13
CA ILE A 314 -12.71 -0.15 17.03
C ILE A 314 -12.02 1.20 16.87
N TYR A 315 -12.48 2.04 15.94
CA TYR A 315 -11.85 3.33 15.66
C TYR A 315 -12.05 4.34 16.79
N ARG A 316 -13.22 4.33 17.43
CA ARG A 316 -13.48 5.13 18.61
C ARG A 316 -12.54 4.75 19.75
N GLU A 317 -12.47 3.47 20.10
CA GLU A 317 -11.61 2.98 21.17
C GLU A 317 -10.12 3.21 20.86
N ALA A 318 -9.70 3.02 19.62
CA ALA A 318 -8.35 3.31 19.21
C ALA A 318 -7.97 4.79 19.40
N LEU A 319 -8.87 5.72 19.09
CA LEU A 319 -8.66 7.16 19.32
C LEU A 319 -8.65 7.50 20.82
N GLU A 320 -9.52 6.89 21.62
CA GLU A 320 -9.57 7.07 23.08
C GLU A 320 -8.31 6.54 23.79
N LYS A 321 -7.68 5.50 23.22
CA LYS A 321 -6.46 4.88 23.77
C LYS A 321 -5.17 5.36 23.07
N ASP A 322 -5.21 6.49 22.38
CA ASP A 322 -4.06 7.11 21.72
C ASP A 322 -3.32 6.17 20.78
N TYR A 323 -4.06 5.41 19.96
CA TYR A 323 -3.49 4.72 18.81
C TYR A 323 -3.13 5.73 17.73
N ARG A 324 -2.07 5.42 17.00
CA ARG A 324 -1.61 6.22 15.88
C ARG A 324 -2.18 5.65 14.58
N PHE A 325 -2.53 6.52 13.66
CA PHE A 325 -3.25 6.21 12.45
C PHE A 325 -2.37 6.31 11.20
N LEU A 326 -2.83 5.70 10.12
CA LEU A 326 -2.29 5.69 8.76
C LEU A 326 -0.95 4.93 8.64
N SER A 327 -0.17 5.23 7.60
CA SER A 327 0.96 4.40 7.12
C SER A 327 2.04 4.08 8.14
N PHE A 328 2.36 4.99 9.05
CA PHE A 328 3.33 4.79 10.13
C PHE A 328 2.66 4.60 11.49
N GLY A 329 1.35 4.51 11.49
CA GLY A 329 0.53 4.30 12.68
C GLY A 329 0.62 2.89 13.23
N ASP A 330 -0.30 2.59 14.10
CA ASP A 330 -0.47 1.29 14.73
C ASP A 330 -1.34 0.37 13.86
N ALA A 331 -1.59 -0.84 14.31
CA ALA A 331 -2.31 -1.84 13.53
C ALA A 331 -3.54 -2.38 14.27
N MET A 332 -4.41 -3.04 13.54
CA MET A 332 -5.50 -3.86 14.04
C MET A 332 -5.42 -5.26 13.43
N PHE A 333 -5.80 -6.27 14.19
CA PHE A 333 -5.96 -7.66 13.76
C PHE A 333 -7.43 -8.02 13.86
N LEU A 334 -8.02 -8.42 12.75
CA LEU A 334 -9.45 -8.56 12.57
C LEU A 334 -9.79 -9.97 12.07
N HIS A 335 -10.78 -10.60 12.71
CA HIS A 335 -11.39 -11.80 12.17
C HIS A 335 -12.61 -11.44 11.31
N LYS A 336 -12.76 -12.15 10.19
CA LYS A 336 -13.94 -12.02 9.34
C LYS A 336 -15.21 -12.33 10.14
N THR A 337 -16.22 -11.46 10.07
CA THR A 337 -17.53 -11.78 10.63
C THR A 337 -18.22 -12.81 9.75
N GLU A 338 -18.78 -13.85 10.35
CA GLU A 338 -19.71 -14.74 9.66
C GLU A 338 -20.91 -13.91 9.18
N SER A 339 -21.22 -14.00 7.90
CA SER A 339 -22.34 -13.32 7.24
C SER A 339 -23.66 -14.05 7.51
#